data_024d3d3c54334e10b149ba1e6840b7a1
#
_entry.id   024d3d3c54334e10b149ba1e6840b7a1
#
_cell.length_a   1.000
_cell.length_b   1.000
_cell.length_c   1.000
_cell.angle_alpha   90.00
_cell.angle_beta   90.00
_cell.angle_gamma   90.00
#
_symmetry.space_group_name_H-M   'P 1'
#
loop_
_entity.id
_entity.type
_entity.pdbx_description
1 polymer ?
#
loop_
_entity_poly.entity_id
_entity_poly.type
_entity_poly.pdbx_seq_one_letter_code
_entity_poly.pdbx_strand_id
1 'polypeptide(L)'
;RDLHSFPTRRSSDLQLVVKVFEESFGQTCYIDLETMSSCFNVGPTANMAVFKIMPGYSDSVKKKLREAGKVTAVSESERVLKIYHTIMESMTTMMNMFSLFALLLGAVLIYNLMNISLRERQHEFGTMLIMGTNYQELENIMIFEQKVVFTLGILFGYPLTSLLNRIMTSILASEVYTVKFSVPGLSYMKALVICGFIAFVSLKIISRNIRQFEPADILKERE
;
A
#
# COMPACT_ATOMS: atom_id res chain seq x y z
N ARG A 1 9.61 0.87 -53.54
CA ARG A 1 9.84 0.85 -52.08
C ARG A 1 9.19 -0.38 -51.56
N ASP A 2 10.03 -1.40 -51.38
CA ASP A 2 9.62 -2.74 -51.04
C ASP A 2 9.02 -2.76 -49.63
N LEU A 3 7.71 -2.89 -49.55
CA LEU A 3 7.03 -3.35 -48.36
C LEU A 3 7.47 -4.79 -48.15
N HIS A 4 8.35 -5.01 -47.19
CA HIS A 4 8.68 -6.35 -46.74
C HIS A 4 7.37 -7.06 -46.37
N SER A 5 6.99 -8.03 -47.19
CA SER A 5 5.88 -8.91 -46.92
C SER A 5 6.21 -9.65 -45.62
N PHE A 6 5.45 -9.32 -44.58
CA PHE A 6 5.44 -10.17 -43.38
C PHE A 6 5.11 -11.59 -43.84
N PRO A 7 5.85 -12.61 -43.37
CA PRO A 7 5.54 -13.98 -43.71
C PRO A 7 4.07 -14.24 -43.36
N THR A 8 3.30 -14.62 -44.35
CA THR A 8 1.90 -15.02 -44.19
C THR A 8 1.89 -16.16 -43.19
N ARG A 9 1.39 -15.90 -41.97
CA ARG A 9 1.19 -16.93 -40.94
C ARG A 9 0.32 -18.01 -41.54
N ARG A 10 0.82 -19.24 -41.60
CA ARG A 10 0.02 -20.40 -42.02
C ARG A 10 -1.09 -20.57 -40.98
N SER A 11 -2.25 -21.04 -41.43
CA SER A 11 -3.37 -21.31 -40.51
C SER A 11 -3.02 -22.35 -39.43
N SER A 12 -2.01 -23.19 -39.68
CA SER A 12 -1.43 -24.13 -38.72
C SER A 12 -0.68 -23.47 -37.55
N ASP A 13 -0.30 -22.18 -37.69
CA ASP A 13 0.45 -21.45 -36.68
C ASP A 13 -0.49 -20.76 -35.65
N LEU A 14 -1.79 -20.79 -35.91
CA LEU A 14 -2.82 -20.21 -35.04
C LEU A 14 -3.34 -21.27 -34.08
N GLN A 15 -3.20 -21.01 -32.81
CA GLN A 15 -3.73 -21.85 -31.75
C GLN A 15 -4.94 -21.15 -31.10
N LEU A 16 -5.97 -21.96 -30.76
CA LEU A 16 -7.15 -21.47 -30.09
C LEU A 16 -6.83 -21.21 -28.64
N VAL A 17 -7.05 -19.97 -28.17
CA VAL A 17 -6.94 -19.63 -26.76
C VAL A 17 -8.17 -20.13 -26.02
N VAL A 18 -8.00 -21.18 -25.22
CA VAL A 18 -9.09 -21.83 -24.46
C VAL A 18 -9.46 -21.06 -23.23
N LYS A 19 -8.46 -20.49 -22.53
CA LYS A 19 -8.66 -19.75 -21.28
C LYS A 19 -7.55 -18.73 -21.05
N VAL A 20 -7.95 -17.56 -20.59
CA VAL A 20 -7.03 -16.52 -20.11
C VAL A 20 -7.19 -16.42 -18.59
N PHE A 21 -6.08 -16.44 -17.88
CA PHE A 21 -6.06 -16.23 -16.44
C PHE A 21 -4.99 -15.19 -16.09
N GLU A 22 -5.24 -14.49 -15.01
CA GLU A 22 -4.34 -13.43 -14.53
C GLU A 22 -3.29 -14.07 -13.61
N GLU A 23 -2.02 -13.91 -13.94
CA GLU A 23 -0.90 -14.23 -13.08
C GLU A 23 -0.28 -12.97 -12.50
N SER A 24 0.12 -13.03 -11.25
CA SER A 24 0.74 -11.89 -10.56
C SER A 24 2.18 -11.61 -11.03
N PHE A 25 2.86 -12.62 -11.54
CA PHE A 25 4.24 -12.54 -12.01
C PHE A 25 4.44 -13.35 -13.29
N GLY A 26 5.02 -12.70 -14.29
CA GLY A 26 5.40 -13.31 -15.55
C GLY A 26 4.25 -13.44 -16.54
N GLN A 27 4.61 -13.85 -17.75
CA GLN A 27 3.69 -14.23 -18.80
C GLN A 27 3.91 -15.71 -19.08
N THR A 28 3.02 -16.55 -18.58
CA THR A 28 3.11 -17.99 -18.77
C THR A 28 2.07 -18.43 -19.78
N CYS A 29 2.50 -19.18 -20.77
CA CYS A 29 1.63 -19.81 -21.74
C CYS A 29 1.65 -21.32 -21.53
N TYR A 30 0.49 -21.89 -21.28
CA TYR A 30 0.33 -23.33 -21.11
C TYR A 30 -0.19 -23.91 -22.44
N ILE A 31 0.56 -24.83 -23.01
CA ILE A 31 0.22 -25.51 -24.25
C ILE A 31 0.45 -27.01 -24.05
N ASP A 32 -0.36 -27.81 -24.74
CA ASP A 32 -0.16 -29.25 -24.75
C ASP A 32 1.18 -29.64 -25.39
N LEU A 33 1.85 -30.67 -24.87
CA LEU A 33 3.17 -31.09 -25.30
C LEU A 33 3.20 -31.55 -26.74
N GLU A 34 2.15 -32.27 -27.21
CA GLU A 34 2.04 -32.76 -28.58
C GLU A 34 1.88 -31.59 -29.55
N THR A 35 1.03 -30.62 -29.19
CA THR A 35 0.81 -29.41 -29.98
C THR A 35 2.08 -28.56 -30.05
N MET A 36 2.79 -28.43 -28.95
CA MET A 36 4.07 -27.71 -28.89
C MET A 36 5.11 -28.37 -29.78
N SER A 37 5.26 -29.70 -29.71
CA SER A 37 6.23 -30.45 -30.49
C SER A 37 5.95 -30.34 -31.99
N SER A 38 4.69 -30.32 -32.39
CA SER A 38 4.27 -30.17 -33.81
C SER A 38 4.52 -28.74 -34.32
N CYS A 39 4.30 -27.71 -33.51
CA CYS A 39 4.52 -26.31 -33.88
C CYS A 39 6.00 -25.97 -34.05
N PHE A 40 6.85 -26.50 -33.18
CA PHE A 40 8.29 -26.21 -33.20
C PHE A 40 9.12 -27.26 -33.94
N ASN A 41 8.50 -28.32 -34.42
CA ASN A 41 9.17 -29.44 -35.07
C ASN A 41 10.32 -30.04 -34.24
N VAL A 42 10.13 -30.05 -32.93
CA VAL A 42 11.08 -30.56 -31.92
C VAL A 42 10.43 -31.80 -31.29
N GLY A 43 11.19 -32.87 -31.14
CA GLY A 43 10.68 -34.06 -30.44
C GLY A 43 10.23 -33.72 -29.00
N PRO A 44 9.47 -34.59 -28.35
CA PRO A 44 8.99 -34.37 -27.00
C PRO A 44 10.17 -34.30 -26.02
N THR A 45 10.61 -33.08 -25.73
CA THR A 45 11.73 -32.80 -24.84
C THR A 45 11.20 -32.09 -23.59
N ALA A 46 11.59 -32.55 -22.43
CA ALA A 46 11.33 -31.88 -21.15
C ALA A 46 12.62 -31.26 -20.60
N ASN A 47 12.58 -29.97 -20.33
CA ASN A 47 13.70 -29.24 -19.72
C ASN A 47 13.56 -29.12 -18.22
N MET A 48 12.40 -29.44 -17.65
CA MET A 48 12.12 -29.39 -16.20
C MET A 48 11.28 -30.60 -15.78
N ALA A 49 11.61 -31.17 -14.65
CA ALA A 49 10.81 -32.20 -14.00
C ALA A 49 10.46 -31.77 -12.58
N VAL A 50 9.19 -31.92 -12.22
CA VAL A 50 8.69 -31.63 -10.86
C VAL A 50 8.28 -32.98 -10.23
N PHE A 51 8.83 -33.26 -9.06
CA PHE A 51 8.51 -34.50 -8.35
C PHE A 51 8.44 -34.25 -6.84
N LYS A 52 7.65 -35.06 -6.18
CA LYS A 52 7.46 -35.01 -4.74
C LYS A 52 8.42 -36.01 -4.07
N ILE A 53 9.24 -35.52 -3.15
CA ILE A 53 10.19 -36.33 -2.38
C ILE A 53 9.60 -36.64 -1.01
N MET A 54 9.86 -37.83 -0.48
CA MET A 54 9.50 -38.17 0.90
C MET A 54 10.31 -37.31 1.88
N PRO A 55 9.73 -36.88 3.01
CA PRO A 55 10.44 -36.15 4.05
C PRO A 55 11.72 -36.86 4.47
N GLY A 56 12.84 -36.15 4.57
CA GLY A 56 14.14 -36.68 4.99
C GLY A 56 15.06 -37.17 3.88
N TYR A 57 14.59 -37.36 2.64
CA TYR A 57 15.43 -37.81 1.51
C TYR A 57 15.89 -36.70 0.56
N SER A 58 15.51 -35.46 0.84
CA SER A 58 15.77 -34.32 -0.04
C SER A 58 17.26 -34.15 -0.36
N ASP A 59 18.14 -34.18 0.64
CA ASP A 59 19.58 -33.94 0.44
C ASP A 59 20.25 -35.09 -0.32
N SER A 60 19.85 -36.32 -0.07
CA SER A 60 20.37 -37.47 -0.79
C SER A 60 20.00 -37.47 -2.26
N VAL A 61 18.76 -37.08 -2.57
CA VAL A 61 18.28 -36.96 -3.94
C VAL A 61 18.97 -35.81 -4.67
N LYS A 62 19.13 -34.66 -4.01
CA LYS A 62 19.87 -33.51 -4.57
C LYS A 62 21.30 -33.89 -4.96
N LYS A 63 22.00 -34.58 -4.06
CA LYS A 63 23.37 -35.02 -4.30
C LYS A 63 23.45 -35.92 -5.54
N LYS A 64 22.60 -36.93 -5.62
CA LYS A 64 22.54 -37.85 -6.77
C LYS A 64 22.17 -37.12 -8.07
N LEU A 65 21.24 -36.18 -8.05
CA LEU A 65 20.86 -35.39 -9.22
C LEU A 65 22.00 -34.50 -9.72
N ARG A 66 22.77 -33.88 -8.81
CA ARG A 66 23.95 -33.10 -9.18
C ARG A 66 25.08 -33.96 -9.73
N GLU A 67 25.28 -35.15 -9.17
CA GLU A 67 26.28 -36.10 -9.64
C GLU A 67 25.94 -36.68 -11.01
N ALA A 68 24.69 -36.70 -11.41
CA ALA A 68 24.23 -37.19 -12.72
C ALA A 68 24.68 -36.29 -13.90
N GLY A 69 25.24 -35.11 -13.66
CA GLY A 69 25.87 -34.24 -14.64
C GLY A 69 24.95 -33.64 -15.73
N LYS A 70 23.69 -34.07 -15.80
CA LYS A 70 22.68 -33.60 -16.75
C LYS A 70 21.70 -32.59 -16.19
N VAL A 71 21.76 -32.33 -14.87
CA VAL A 71 20.88 -31.42 -14.17
C VAL A 71 21.59 -30.11 -13.89
N THR A 72 21.15 -29.03 -14.51
CA THR A 72 21.74 -27.70 -14.39
C THR A 72 21.39 -27.04 -13.05
N ALA A 73 20.15 -27.22 -12.58
CA ALA A 73 19.69 -26.62 -11.33
C ALA A 73 18.66 -27.51 -10.63
N VAL A 74 18.74 -27.56 -9.32
CA VAL A 74 17.74 -28.22 -8.45
C VAL A 74 17.19 -27.18 -7.50
N SER A 75 15.91 -26.94 -7.58
CA SER A 75 15.19 -26.01 -6.71
C SER A 75 14.18 -26.72 -5.84
N GLU A 76 14.12 -26.39 -4.58
CA GLU A 76 13.10 -26.88 -3.64
C GLU A 76 11.99 -25.85 -3.52
N SER A 77 10.75 -26.29 -3.69
CA SER A 77 9.58 -25.42 -3.49
C SER A 77 9.53 -24.82 -2.10
N GLU A 78 9.95 -25.58 -1.09
CA GLU A 78 10.00 -25.10 0.31
C GLU A 78 10.99 -23.93 0.48
N ARG A 79 12.16 -24.02 -0.15
CA ARG A 79 13.16 -22.94 -0.14
C ARG A 79 12.65 -21.71 -0.87
N VAL A 80 12.01 -21.88 -2.01
CA VAL A 80 11.43 -20.77 -2.79
C VAL A 80 10.33 -20.09 -1.98
N LEU A 81 9.44 -20.84 -1.36
CA LEU A 81 8.41 -20.30 -0.47
C LEU A 81 9.01 -19.56 0.73
N LYS A 82 10.06 -20.10 1.35
CA LYS A 82 10.75 -19.43 2.45
C LYS A 82 11.36 -18.09 2.03
N ILE A 83 12.01 -18.05 0.88
CA ILE A 83 12.56 -16.81 0.31
C ILE A 83 11.43 -15.82 0.05
N TYR A 84 10.33 -16.28 -0.56
CA TYR A 84 9.16 -15.45 -0.80
C TYR A 84 8.58 -14.86 0.48
N HIS A 85 8.39 -15.68 1.52
CA HIS A 85 7.93 -15.20 2.83
C HIS A 85 8.89 -14.17 3.44
N THR A 86 10.19 -14.42 3.40
CA THR A 86 11.19 -13.48 3.92
C THR A 86 11.13 -12.13 3.19
N ILE A 87 10.99 -12.16 1.85
CA ILE A 87 10.84 -10.93 1.06
C ILE A 87 9.54 -10.20 1.43
N MET A 88 8.43 -10.92 1.56
CA MET A 88 7.14 -10.33 1.93
C MET A 88 7.15 -9.74 3.35
N GLU A 89 7.76 -10.42 4.31
CA GLU A 89 7.96 -9.88 5.66
C GLU A 89 8.81 -8.62 5.67
N SER A 90 9.91 -8.61 4.91
CA SER A 90 10.77 -7.44 4.76
C SER A 90 10.02 -6.26 4.14
N MET A 91 9.27 -6.50 3.06
CA MET A 91 8.43 -5.48 2.43
C MET A 91 7.36 -4.94 3.38
N THR A 92 6.70 -5.83 4.13
CA THR A 92 5.68 -5.44 5.11
C THR A 92 6.29 -4.59 6.22
N THR A 93 7.46 -4.95 6.72
CA THR A 93 8.19 -4.19 7.74
C THR A 93 8.55 -2.79 7.23
N MET A 94 9.06 -2.69 6.01
CA MET A 94 9.37 -1.41 5.37
C MET A 94 8.11 -0.54 5.19
N MET A 95 7.00 -1.12 4.75
CA MET A 95 5.72 -0.41 4.63
C MET A 95 5.20 0.07 5.98
N ASN A 96 5.35 -0.73 7.04
CA ASN A 96 4.97 -0.33 8.39
C ASN A 96 5.83 0.85 8.90
N MET A 97 7.12 0.88 8.59
CA MET A 97 7.98 2.02 8.92
C MET A 97 7.55 3.29 8.19
N PHE A 98 7.27 3.23 6.88
CA PHE A 98 6.75 4.38 6.14
C PHE A 98 5.39 4.84 6.68
N SER A 99 4.52 3.91 7.06
CA SER A 99 3.23 4.21 7.69
C SER A 99 3.41 4.94 9.02
N LEU A 100 4.40 4.53 9.83
CA LEU A 100 4.73 5.21 11.08
C LEU A 100 5.22 6.65 10.84
N PHE A 101 6.11 6.86 9.87
CA PHE A 101 6.56 8.20 9.50
C PHE A 101 5.39 9.08 9.02
N ALA A 102 4.54 8.55 8.15
CA ALA A 102 3.35 9.27 7.67
C ALA A 102 2.42 9.67 8.83
N LEU A 103 2.25 8.79 9.80
CA LEU A 103 1.45 9.01 11.01
C LEU A 103 2.06 10.12 11.88
N LEU A 104 3.37 10.11 12.09
CA LEU A 104 4.07 11.15 12.85
C LEU A 104 3.96 12.51 12.16
N LEU A 105 4.17 12.57 10.84
CA LEU A 105 4.00 13.80 10.06
C LEU A 105 2.56 14.32 10.14
N GLY A 106 1.56 13.43 10.02
CA GLY A 106 0.16 13.79 10.18
C GLY A 106 -0.15 14.35 11.56
N ALA A 107 0.39 13.75 12.62
CA ALA A 107 0.22 14.24 13.98
C ALA A 107 0.81 15.64 14.17
N VAL A 108 2.01 15.89 13.65
CA VAL A 108 2.67 17.21 13.71
C VAL A 108 1.87 18.24 12.93
N LEU A 109 1.36 17.90 11.74
CA LEU A 109 0.54 18.81 10.95
C LEU A 109 -0.77 19.18 11.66
N ILE A 110 -1.49 18.18 12.22
CA ILE A 110 -2.72 18.44 12.98
C ILE A 110 -2.42 19.35 14.16
N TYR A 111 -1.37 19.07 14.92
CA TYR A 111 -0.97 19.90 16.06
C TYR A 111 -0.63 21.35 15.64
N ASN A 112 0.14 21.52 14.58
CA ASN A 112 0.50 22.84 14.07
C ASN A 112 -0.71 23.64 13.58
N LEU A 113 -1.61 23.01 12.81
CA LEU A 113 -2.83 23.66 12.35
C LEU A 113 -3.70 24.14 13.51
N MET A 114 -3.82 23.31 14.55
CA MET A 114 -4.57 23.68 15.75
C MET A 114 -3.91 24.85 16.50
N ASN A 115 -2.59 24.85 16.63
CA ASN A 115 -1.88 25.97 17.27
C ASN A 115 -2.01 27.28 16.48
N ILE A 116 -1.95 27.20 15.14
CA ILE A 116 -2.15 28.38 14.28
C ILE A 116 -3.58 28.91 14.46
N SER A 117 -4.58 28.04 14.35
CA SER A 117 -5.98 28.44 14.55
C SER A 117 -6.24 29.07 15.91
N LEU A 118 -5.61 28.53 16.97
CA LEU A 118 -5.70 29.10 18.30
C LEU A 118 -5.06 30.50 18.38
N ARG A 119 -3.87 30.69 17.79
CA ARG A 119 -3.17 31.99 17.80
C ARG A 119 -3.91 33.04 16.98
N GLU A 120 -4.44 32.69 15.81
CA GLU A 120 -5.20 33.61 14.96
C GLU A 120 -6.47 34.13 15.67
N ARG A 121 -7.11 33.31 16.50
CA ARG A 121 -8.33 33.66 17.24
C ARG A 121 -8.10 34.01 18.70
N GLN A 122 -6.84 34.10 19.14
CA GLN A 122 -6.48 34.37 20.51
C GLN A 122 -7.16 35.63 21.06
N HIS A 123 -7.25 36.69 20.25
CA HIS A 123 -7.88 37.93 20.62
C HIS A 123 -9.41 37.82 20.75
N GLU A 124 -10.05 37.10 19.84
CA GLU A 124 -11.49 36.81 19.91
C GLU A 124 -11.82 36.03 21.19
N PHE A 125 -11.01 34.99 21.50
CA PHE A 125 -11.18 34.20 22.70
C PHE A 125 -10.93 35.05 23.98
N GLY A 126 -9.96 35.94 23.97
CA GLY A 126 -9.72 36.88 25.06
C GLY A 126 -10.92 37.79 25.31
N THR A 127 -11.51 38.35 24.27
CA THR A 127 -12.71 39.21 24.42
C THR A 127 -13.93 38.41 24.91
N MET A 128 -14.12 37.16 24.43
CA MET A 128 -15.19 36.31 24.93
C MET A 128 -15.03 35.99 26.42
N LEU A 129 -13.80 35.69 26.88
CA LEU A 129 -13.54 35.44 28.29
C LEU A 129 -13.83 36.69 29.18
N ILE A 130 -13.51 37.89 28.71
CA ILE A 130 -13.81 39.13 29.41
C ILE A 130 -15.33 39.37 29.48
N MET A 131 -16.08 38.99 28.43
CA MET A 131 -17.55 39.04 28.41
C MET A 131 -18.21 37.96 29.30
N GLY A 132 -17.42 37.09 29.94
CA GLY A 132 -17.92 36.11 30.91
C GLY A 132 -18.16 34.71 30.31
N THR A 133 -17.68 34.44 29.08
CA THR A 133 -17.76 33.09 28.49
C THR A 133 -16.88 32.13 29.29
N ASN A 134 -17.35 30.91 29.52
CA ASN A 134 -16.59 29.91 30.24
C ASN A 134 -15.55 29.25 29.35
N TYR A 135 -14.40 28.85 29.92
CA TYR A 135 -13.36 28.07 29.19
C TYR A 135 -13.92 26.79 28.52
N GLN A 136 -14.92 26.16 29.12
CA GLN A 136 -15.58 24.99 28.53
C GLN A 136 -16.35 25.30 27.23
N GLU A 137 -16.90 26.50 27.13
CA GLU A 137 -17.61 26.93 25.93
C GLU A 137 -16.64 27.18 24.76
N LEU A 138 -15.49 27.80 25.05
CA LEU A 138 -14.40 27.98 24.09
C LEU A 138 -13.87 26.62 23.61
N GLU A 139 -13.64 25.69 24.55
CA GLU A 139 -13.20 24.33 24.24
C GLU A 139 -14.21 23.63 23.32
N ASN A 140 -15.51 23.75 23.57
CA ASN A 140 -16.56 23.17 22.74
C ASN A 140 -16.59 23.76 21.32
N ILE A 141 -16.33 25.05 21.15
CA ILE A 141 -16.24 25.70 19.84
C ILE A 141 -15.09 25.06 19.04
N MET A 142 -13.90 24.95 19.65
CA MET A 142 -12.75 24.34 18.99
C MET A 142 -12.98 22.86 18.67
N ILE A 143 -13.60 22.10 19.56
CA ILE A 143 -13.95 20.70 19.33
C ILE A 143 -14.94 20.58 18.15
N PHE A 144 -15.90 21.47 18.05
CA PHE A 144 -16.86 21.48 16.94
C PHE A 144 -16.16 21.75 15.60
N GLU A 145 -15.31 22.78 15.55
CA GLU A 145 -14.52 23.09 14.35
C GLU A 145 -13.67 21.89 13.91
N GLN A 146 -13.01 21.25 14.86
CA GLN A 146 -12.20 20.08 14.56
C GLN A 146 -13.02 18.88 14.07
N LYS A 147 -14.23 18.68 14.62
CA LYS A 147 -15.14 17.63 14.12
C LYS A 147 -15.53 17.88 12.66
N VAL A 148 -15.78 19.14 12.28
CA VAL A 148 -16.10 19.49 10.88
C VAL A 148 -14.92 19.19 9.97
N VAL A 149 -13.71 19.64 10.32
CA VAL A 149 -12.49 19.38 9.54
C VAL A 149 -12.24 17.88 9.41
N PHE A 150 -12.38 17.13 10.49
CA PHE A 150 -12.19 15.68 10.51
C PHE A 150 -13.22 14.97 9.61
N THR A 151 -14.46 15.39 9.68
CA THR A 151 -15.55 14.83 8.83
C THR A 151 -15.28 15.08 7.36
N LEU A 152 -14.87 16.29 6.98
CA LEU A 152 -14.48 16.63 5.63
C LEU A 152 -13.24 15.84 5.18
N GLY A 153 -12.27 15.66 6.06
CA GLY A 153 -11.10 14.84 5.81
C GLY A 153 -11.44 13.39 5.49
N ILE A 154 -12.41 12.79 6.21
CA ILE A 154 -12.92 11.45 5.93
C ILE A 154 -13.64 11.41 4.59
N LEU A 155 -14.51 12.39 4.32
CA LEU A 155 -15.33 12.45 3.11
C LEU A 155 -14.45 12.54 1.85
N PHE A 156 -13.40 13.35 1.86
CA PHE A 156 -12.48 13.51 0.74
C PHE A 156 -11.32 12.51 0.74
N GLY A 157 -10.90 12.01 1.89
CA GLY A 157 -9.77 11.10 2.02
C GLY A 157 -9.99 9.77 1.32
N TYR A 158 -11.19 9.19 1.41
CA TYR A 158 -11.49 7.93 0.76
C TYR A 158 -11.46 7.99 -0.78
N PRO A 159 -12.19 8.92 -1.44
CA PRO A 159 -12.13 9.02 -2.89
C PRO A 159 -10.73 9.40 -3.41
N LEU A 160 -10.00 10.24 -2.69
CA LEU A 160 -8.63 10.60 -3.05
C LEU A 160 -7.69 9.38 -2.99
N THR A 161 -7.79 8.58 -1.93
CA THR A 161 -7.02 7.33 -1.79
C THR A 161 -7.37 6.35 -2.91
N SER A 162 -8.64 6.22 -3.25
CA SER A 162 -9.11 5.36 -4.35
C SER A 162 -8.58 5.84 -5.72
N LEU A 163 -8.57 7.14 -5.94
CA LEU A 163 -8.02 7.75 -7.17
C LEU A 163 -6.51 7.49 -7.27
N LEU A 164 -5.75 7.76 -6.21
CA LEU A 164 -4.31 7.48 -6.15
C LEU A 164 -4.01 6.01 -6.39
N ASN A 165 -4.82 5.10 -5.81
CA ASN A 165 -4.67 3.68 -6.02
C ASN A 165 -4.86 3.27 -7.49
N ARG A 166 -5.85 3.86 -8.18
CA ARG A 166 -6.07 3.63 -9.62
C ARG A 166 -4.88 4.14 -10.45
N ILE A 167 -4.39 5.34 -10.15
CA ILE A 167 -3.24 5.91 -10.84
C ILE A 167 -2.00 5.03 -10.62
N MET A 168 -1.72 4.61 -9.39
CA MET A 168 -0.60 3.73 -9.07
C MET A 168 -0.71 2.38 -9.82
N THR A 169 -1.90 1.79 -9.80
CA THR A 169 -2.13 0.53 -10.53
C THR A 169 -1.89 0.70 -12.03
N SER A 170 -2.33 1.80 -12.65
CA SER A 170 -2.11 2.04 -14.08
C SER A 170 -0.65 2.32 -14.44
N ILE A 171 0.10 2.98 -13.57
CA ILE A 171 1.53 3.26 -13.78
C ILE A 171 2.38 2.00 -13.60
N LEU A 172 2.05 1.18 -12.60
CA LEU A 172 2.82 -0.04 -12.30
C LEU A 172 2.34 -1.25 -13.11
N ALA A 173 1.16 -1.18 -13.73
CA ALA A 173 0.72 -2.22 -14.67
C ALA A 173 1.65 -2.22 -15.89
N SER A 174 2.56 -3.16 -15.95
CA SER A 174 3.40 -3.43 -17.11
C SER A 174 3.00 -4.77 -17.70
N GLU A 175 3.46 -5.04 -18.93
CA GLU A 175 3.20 -6.34 -19.59
C GLU A 175 3.69 -7.55 -18.78
N VAL A 176 4.64 -7.34 -17.85
CA VAL A 176 5.29 -8.40 -17.07
C VAL A 176 4.70 -8.55 -15.67
N TYR A 177 4.13 -7.46 -15.11
CA TYR A 177 3.63 -7.45 -13.72
C TYR A 177 2.23 -6.86 -13.66
N THR A 178 1.30 -7.60 -13.13
CA THR A 178 -0.05 -7.12 -12.82
C THR A 178 -0.21 -7.02 -11.31
N VAL A 179 0.19 -5.88 -10.76
CA VAL A 179 0.03 -5.63 -9.32
C VAL A 179 -1.31 -4.95 -9.08
N LYS A 180 -2.28 -5.69 -8.54
CA LYS A 180 -3.56 -5.13 -8.11
C LYS A 180 -3.39 -4.55 -6.71
N PHE A 181 -3.30 -3.24 -6.62
CA PHE A 181 -3.37 -2.55 -5.33
C PHE A 181 -4.84 -2.53 -4.88
N SER A 182 -5.15 -3.31 -3.88
CA SER A 182 -6.46 -3.30 -3.23
C SER A 182 -6.29 -2.78 -1.81
N VAL A 183 -6.99 -1.71 -1.47
CA VAL A 183 -7.04 -1.22 -0.09
C VAL A 183 -8.22 -1.91 0.60
N PRO A 184 -7.97 -2.88 1.48
CA PRO A 184 -9.05 -3.53 2.20
C PRO A 184 -9.74 -2.51 3.13
N GLY A 185 -11.06 -2.58 3.22
CA GLY A 185 -11.85 -1.67 4.06
C GLY A 185 -11.40 -1.65 5.53
N LEU A 186 -10.86 -2.77 6.02
CA LEU A 186 -10.28 -2.87 7.36
C LEU A 186 -9.07 -1.95 7.56
N SER A 187 -8.23 -1.78 6.53
CA SER A 187 -7.08 -0.86 6.61
C SER A 187 -7.53 0.60 6.68
N TYR A 188 -8.59 0.95 5.96
CA TYR A 188 -9.19 2.27 6.04
C TYR A 188 -9.79 2.54 7.42
N MET A 189 -10.50 1.57 8.00
CA MET A 189 -11.02 1.68 9.38
C MET A 189 -9.90 1.86 10.41
N LYS A 190 -8.79 1.12 10.29
CA LYS A 190 -7.61 1.31 11.15
C LYS A 190 -7.04 2.72 11.03
N ALA A 191 -6.89 3.24 9.82
CA ALA A 191 -6.42 4.60 9.59
C ALA A 191 -7.36 5.65 10.22
N LEU A 192 -8.68 5.50 10.10
CA LEU A 192 -9.65 6.37 10.74
C LEU A 192 -9.52 6.39 12.27
N VAL A 193 -9.40 5.22 12.89
CA VAL A 193 -9.24 5.11 14.35
C VAL A 193 -7.96 5.80 14.81
N ILE A 194 -6.85 5.59 14.10
CA ILE A 194 -5.56 6.19 14.43
C ILE A 194 -5.62 7.72 14.26
N CYS A 195 -6.14 8.22 13.14
CA CYS A 195 -6.31 9.66 12.91
C CYS A 195 -7.23 10.30 13.95
N GLY A 196 -8.34 9.62 14.29
CA GLY A 196 -9.26 10.08 15.35
C GLY A 196 -8.58 10.15 16.72
N PHE A 197 -7.74 9.16 17.03
CA PHE A 197 -6.97 9.17 18.28
C PHE A 197 -5.96 10.34 18.33
N ILE A 198 -5.24 10.59 17.23
CA ILE A 198 -4.31 11.73 17.13
C ILE A 198 -5.06 13.05 17.29
N ALA A 199 -6.18 13.22 16.60
CA ALA A 199 -7.01 14.41 16.74
C ALA A 199 -7.49 14.61 18.17
N PHE A 200 -7.93 13.54 18.83
CA PHE A 200 -8.36 13.59 20.24
C PHE A 200 -7.21 14.00 21.18
N VAL A 201 -6.03 13.42 21.02
CA VAL A 201 -4.85 13.77 21.83
C VAL A 201 -4.46 15.22 21.60
N SER A 202 -4.44 15.69 20.35
CA SER A 202 -4.12 17.07 19.98
C SER A 202 -5.12 18.04 20.60
N LEU A 203 -6.42 17.76 20.56
CA LEU A 203 -7.44 18.56 21.23
C LEU A 203 -7.21 18.64 22.74
N LYS A 204 -6.87 17.52 23.38
CA LYS A 204 -6.63 17.50 24.83
C LYS A 204 -5.41 18.34 25.24
N ILE A 205 -4.36 18.33 24.41
CA ILE A 205 -3.17 19.17 24.65
C ILE A 205 -3.53 20.65 24.53
N ILE A 206 -4.26 21.03 23.49
CA ILE A 206 -4.66 22.41 23.24
C ILE A 206 -5.64 22.92 24.29
N SER A 207 -6.61 22.10 24.68
CA SER A 207 -7.53 22.41 25.78
C SER A 207 -6.78 22.75 27.07
N ARG A 208 -5.68 22.05 27.37
CA ARG A 208 -4.81 22.42 28.53
C ARG A 208 -4.13 23.76 28.32
N ASN A 209 -3.68 24.07 27.11
CA ASN A 209 -3.05 25.34 26.80
C ASN A 209 -4.04 26.50 26.90
N ILE A 210 -5.29 26.35 26.46
CA ILE A 210 -6.35 27.36 26.57
C ILE A 210 -6.60 27.74 28.04
N ARG A 211 -6.60 26.77 28.95
CA ARG A 211 -6.80 27.02 30.39
C ARG A 211 -5.65 27.77 31.06
N GLN A 212 -4.50 27.83 30.42
CA GLN A 212 -3.31 28.56 30.90
C GLN A 212 -3.24 29.99 30.36
N PHE A 213 -4.16 30.40 29.46
CA PHE A 213 -4.24 31.78 28.99
C PHE A 213 -4.75 32.69 30.10
N GLU A 214 -3.90 33.60 30.56
CA GLU A 214 -4.34 34.71 31.40
C GLU A 214 -4.92 35.80 30.47
N PRO A 215 -6.21 36.16 30.64
CA PRO A 215 -6.85 37.19 29.80
C PRO A 215 -6.13 38.55 29.87
N ALA A 216 -5.42 38.82 30.94
CA ALA A 216 -4.66 40.05 31.17
C ALA A 216 -3.45 40.20 30.25
N ASP A 217 -2.79 39.10 29.86
CA ASP A 217 -1.61 39.12 29.00
C ASP A 217 -1.97 39.39 27.55
N ILE A 218 -3.14 38.94 27.09
CA ILE A 218 -3.62 39.15 25.73
C ILE A 218 -3.90 40.62 25.42
N LEU A 219 -4.27 41.40 26.45
CA LEU A 219 -4.55 42.84 26.31
C LEU A 219 -3.28 43.68 26.36
N LYS A 220 -2.21 43.21 27.03
CA LYS A 220 -0.94 43.92 27.14
C LYS A 220 -0.08 43.91 25.86
N GLU A 221 -0.27 42.93 24.99
CA GLU A 221 0.52 42.80 23.77
C GLU A 221 0.15 43.81 22.67
N ARG A 222 -0.74 44.78 22.98
CA ARG A 222 -1.23 45.79 22.04
C ARG A 222 -0.72 47.21 22.34
N GLU A 223 0.14 47.41 23.35
CA GLU A 223 0.88 48.64 23.56
C GLU A 223 2.35 48.46 23.11
#